data_f99fe5f141be632a948d8673fe3aa7f6
#
_entry.id   f99fe5f141be632a948d8673fe3aa7f6
#
_cell.length_a   1.000
_cell.length_b   1.000
_cell.length_c   1.000
_cell.angle_alpha   90.00
_cell.angle_beta   90.00
_cell.angle_gamma   90.00
#
_symmetry.space_group_name_H-M   'P 1'
#
loop_
_entity.id
_entity.type
_entity.pdbx_description
1 polymer ?
#
loop_
_entity_poly.entity_id
_entity_poly.type
_entity_poly.pdbx_seq_one_letter_code
_entity_poly.pdbx_strand_id
1 'polypeptide(L)'
;MSQNEKIAEKYDLRAGMGMAFVQLGHLKRMFVIANELEEKGTFEEYIIINPKIISQSEELIYVGEGEGCLSVNREVEGIVPRHARITVDAYDEEGNPYTIRVREEIAIAFQHEMDHLDGILFPDRIDKKNPFKDAELMREI
;
A
#
# COMPACT_ATOMS: atom_id res chain seq x y z
N MET A 1 -8.81 -5.07 -21.58
CA MET A 1 -8.05 -5.33 -20.35
C MET A 1 -7.34 -4.06 -19.91
N SER A 2 -7.50 -3.67 -18.67
CA SER A 2 -6.82 -2.49 -18.16
C SER A 2 -5.30 -2.72 -18.08
N GLN A 3 -4.54 -1.65 -18.01
CA GLN A 3 -3.09 -1.73 -17.86
C GLN A 3 -2.72 -2.44 -16.56
N ASN A 4 -3.52 -2.28 -15.51
CA ASN A 4 -3.31 -2.94 -14.22
C ASN A 4 -3.55 -4.45 -14.29
N GLU A 5 -4.54 -4.89 -15.05
CA GLU A 5 -4.77 -6.33 -15.27
C GLU A 5 -3.61 -6.97 -15.99
N LYS A 6 -3.02 -6.29 -16.98
CA LYS A 6 -1.83 -6.77 -17.69
C LYS A 6 -0.62 -6.89 -16.75
N ILE A 7 -0.45 -5.93 -15.85
CA ILE A 7 0.59 -5.98 -14.82
C ILE A 7 0.31 -7.13 -13.87
N ALA A 8 -0.94 -7.27 -13.40
CA ALA A 8 -1.34 -8.33 -12.49
C ALA A 8 -1.09 -9.72 -13.09
N GLU A 9 -1.48 -9.95 -14.34
CA GLU A 9 -1.21 -11.21 -15.03
C GLU A 9 0.28 -11.49 -15.17
N LYS A 10 1.04 -10.49 -15.60
CA LYS A 10 2.47 -10.65 -15.84
C LYS A 10 3.25 -11.01 -14.58
N TYR A 11 2.84 -10.50 -13.42
CA TYR A 11 3.56 -10.67 -12.16
C TYR A 11 2.76 -11.46 -11.11
N ASP A 12 1.67 -12.12 -11.53
CA ASP A 12 0.81 -12.90 -10.64
C ASP A 12 0.33 -12.08 -9.41
N LEU A 13 -0.08 -10.86 -9.67
CA LEU A 13 -0.58 -9.95 -8.64
C LEU A 13 -2.06 -10.21 -8.36
N ARG A 14 -2.45 -10.09 -7.10
CA ARG A 14 -3.86 -10.16 -6.71
C ARG A 14 -4.56 -8.84 -7.04
N ALA A 15 -5.85 -8.93 -7.35
CA ALA A 15 -6.69 -7.74 -7.56
C ALA A 15 -6.68 -6.85 -6.31
N GLY A 16 -6.63 -5.53 -6.51
CA GLY A 16 -6.60 -4.56 -5.42
C GLY A 16 -5.24 -4.37 -4.76
N MET A 17 -4.19 -5.05 -5.24
CA MET A 17 -2.85 -4.88 -4.70
C MET A 17 -2.10 -3.73 -5.35
N GLY A 18 -1.20 -3.13 -4.57
CA GLY A 18 -0.24 -2.18 -5.08
C GLY A 18 1.07 -2.84 -5.45
N MET A 19 1.89 -2.12 -6.19
CA MET A 19 3.23 -2.56 -6.55
C MET A 19 4.17 -1.36 -6.62
N ALA A 20 5.27 -1.43 -5.89
CA ALA A 20 6.35 -0.46 -5.99
C ALA A 20 7.34 -0.92 -7.07
N PHE A 21 7.87 0.02 -7.83
CA PHE A 21 8.81 -0.31 -8.89
C PHE A 21 10.11 -0.92 -8.38
N VAL A 22 10.47 -0.66 -7.14
CA VAL A 22 11.63 -1.30 -6.50
C VAL A 22 11.48 -2.84 -6.44
N GLN A 23 10.26 -3.36 -6.34
CA GLN A 23 9.97 -4.80 -6.36
C GLN A 23 10.29 -5.44 -7.70
N LEU A 24 10.34 -4.66 -8.76
CA LEU A 24 10.67 -5.08 -10.13
C LEU A 24 12.14 -4.84 -10.47
N GLY A 25 12.97 -4.49 -9.49
CA GLY A 25 14.37 -4.17 -9.71
C GLY A 25 14.63 -2.76 -10.23
N HIS A 26 13.62 -1.90 -10.28
CA HIS A 26 13.76 -0.51 -10.67
C HIS A 26 13.98 0.38 -9.44
N LEU A 27 14.96 1.27 -9.49
CA LEU A 27 15.31 2.17 -8.38
C LEU A 27 14.50 3.47 -8.35
N LYS A 28 13.44 3.57 -9.14
CA LYS A 28 12.56 4.75 -9.15
C LYS A 28 11.62 4.73 -7.96
N ARG A 29 11.46 5.90 -7.32
CA ARG A 29 10.49 6.07 -6.24
C ARG A 29 9.09 6.25 -6.84
N MET A 30 8.49 5.14 -7.20
CA MET A 30 7.21 5.10 -7.87
C MET A 30 6.46 3.82 -7.49
N PHE A 31 5.15 3.93 -7.31
CA PHE A 31 4.29 2.76 -7.16
C PHE A 31 2.95 2.96 -7.86
N VAL A 32 2.27 1.86 -8.09
CA VAL A 32 0.96 1.81 -8.71
C VAL A 32 0.02 1.04 -7.80
N ILE A 33 -1.17 1.58 -7.60
CA ILE A 33 -2.24 0.90 -6.85
C ILE A 33 -3.46 0.82 -7.75
N ALA A 34 -4.05 -0.38 -7.82
CA ALA A 34 -5.31 -0.63 -8.49
C ALA A 34 -6.35 -1.04 -7.44
N ASN A 35 -7.48 -0.36 -7.44
CA ASN A 35 -8.60 -0.67 -6.57
C ASN A 35 -9.82 -1.01 -7.42
N GLU A 36 -10.35 -2.23 -7.26
CA GLU A 36 -11.56 -2.63 -7.97
C GLU A 36 -12.77 -1.90 -7.36
N LEU A 37 -13.50 -1.21 -8.20
CA LEU A 37 -14.71 -0.51 -7.81
C LEU A 37 -15.89 -1.50 -7.69
N GLU A 38 -17.03 -1.04 -7.17
CA GLU A 38 -18.24 -1.85 -6.99
C GLU A 38 -18.68 -2.57 -8.26
N GLU A 39 -18.49 -1.96 -9.42
CA GLU A 39 -18.73 -2.57 -10.69
C GLU A 39 -17.52 -3.42 -11.09
N LYS A 40 -17.73 -4.75 -11.19
CA LYS A 40 -16.66 -5.68 -11.54
C LYS A 40 -15.99 -5.34 -12.86
N GLY A 41 -14.68 -5.38 -12.90
CA GLY A 41 -13.87 -5.04 -14.06
C GLY A 41 -13.57 -3.56 -14.20
N THR A 42 -14.06 -2.74 -13.28
CA THR A 42 -13.77 -1.30 -13.23
C THR A 42 -12.78 -1.05 -12.12
N PHE A 43 -11.65 -0.43 -12.44
CA PHE A 43 -10.58 -0.16 -11.48
C PHE A 43 -10.30 1.33 -11.36
N GLU A 44 -10.07 1.78 -10.14
CA GLU A 44 -9.48 3.08 -9.86
C GLU A 44 -7.97 2.89 -9.75
N GLU A 45 -7.23 3.66 -10.55
CA GLU A 45 -5.78 3.54 -10.63
C GLU A 45 -5.09 4.75 -10.00
N TYR A 46 -4.07 4.48 -9.20
CA TYR A 46 -3.21 5.50 -8.63
C TYR A 46 -1.78 5.25 -9.10
N ILE A 47 -1.20 6.23 -9.80
CA ILE A 47 0.21 6.22 -10.18
C ILE A 47 0.88 7.31 -9.36
N ILE A 48 1.78 6.90 -8.50
CA ILE A 48 2.37 7.76 -7.48
C ILE A 48 3.88 7.83 -7.70
N ILE A 49 4.37 9.02 -8.02
CA ILE A 49 5.80 9.25 -8.29
C ILE A 49 6.34 10.24 -7.26
N ASN A 50 7.47 9.89 -6.65
CA ASN A 50 8.14 10.69 -5.63
C ASN A 50 7.20 11.14 -4.50
N PRO A 51 6.51 10.20 -3.85
CA PRO A 51 5.51 10.54 -2.84
C PRO A 51 6.14 11.06 -1.55
N LYS A 52 5.41 11.96 -0.89
CA LYS A 52 5.74 12.45 0.43
C LYS A 52 4.46 12.59 1.25
N ILE A 53 4.41 11.98 2.42
CA ILE A 53 3.30 12.15 3.35
C ILE A 53 3.44 13.52 4.00
N ILE A 54 2.45 14.39 3.83
CA ILE A 54 2.44 15.74 4.39
C ILE A 54 1.52 15.87 5.60
N SER A 55 0.58 14.96 5.77
CA SER A 55 -0.21 14.85 7.00
C SER A 55 -0.74 13.42 7.17
N GLN A 56 -1.02 13.05 8.40
CA GLN A 56 -1.50 11.71 8.73
C GLN A 56 -2.39 11.77 9.98
N SER A 57 -3.38 10.88 10.04
CA SER A 57 -4.27 10.79 11.21
C SER A 57 -3.54 10.22 12.42
N GLU A 58 -4.00 10.59 13.62
CA GLU A 58 -3.58 9.92 14.84
C GLU A 58 -4.21 8.53 14.95
N GLU A 59 -5.43 8.36 14.42
CA GLU A 59 -6.10 7.07 14.38
C GLU A 59 -5.28 6.07 13.58
N LEU A 60 -5.06 4.89 14.18
CA LEU A 60 -4.39 3.78 13.54
C LEU A 60 -5.40 2.68 13.22
N ILE A 61 -5.15 2.00 12.10
CA ILE A 61 -5.94 0.87 11.64
C ILE A 61 -5.00 -0.27 11.27
N TYR A 62 -5.55 -1.47 11.14
CA TYR A 62 -4.79 -2.63 10.69
C TYR A 62 -5.70 -3.59 9.92
N VAL A 63 -5.10 -4.40 9.06
CA VAL A 63 -5.82 -5.48 8.37
C VAL A 63 -5.88 -6.68 9.32
N GLY A 64 -7.09 -7.09 9.71
CA GLY A 64 -7.29 -8.16 10.69
C GLY A 64 -6.71 -9.51 10.26
N GLU A 65 -6.75 -9.79 8.98
CA GLU A 65 -6.16 -11.01 8.40
C GLU A 65 -4.65 -10.92 8.21
N GLY A 66 -4.05 -9.78 8.53
CA GLY A 66 -2.65 -9.49 8.27
C GLY A 66 -2.42 -8.94 6.86
N GLU A 67 -1.24 -8.38 6.64
CA GLU A 67 -0.83 -7.89 5.33
C GLU A 67 -0.14 -9.01 4.54
N GLY A 68 -0.16 -8.90 3.23
CA GLY A 68 0.55 -9.80 2.34
C GLY A 68 1.38 -9.03 1.33
N CYS A 69 2.45 -9.65 0.83
CA CYS A 69 3.32 -9.05 -0.16
C CYS A 69 3.99 -10.14 -0.99
N LEU A 70 4.11 -9.90 -2.30
CA LEU A 70 4.81 -10.84 -3.20
C LEU A 70 6.30 -10.96 -2.90
N SER A 71 6.88 -9.95 -2.24
CA SER A 71 8.27 -9.97 -1.81
C SER A 71 8.51 -10.81 -0.54
N VAL A 72 7.43 -11.29 0.09
CA VAL A 72 7.47 -12.13 1.28
C VAL A 72 6.82 -13.47 0.94
N ASN A 73 7.64 -14.52 0.81
CA ASN A 73 7.20 -15.85 0.33
C ASN A 73 6.62 -16.75 1.42
N ARG A 74 6.21 -16.19 2.55
CA ARG A 74 5.66 -16.96 3.66
C ARG A 74 4.53 -16.20 4.32
N GLU A 75 3.66 -16.94 4.98
CA GLU A 75 2.69 -16.31 5.88
C GLU A 75 3.42 -15.75 7.09
N VAL A 76 3.12 -14.52 7.44
CA VAL A 76 3.67 -13.86 8.62
C VAL A 76 2.51 -13.47 9.51
N GLU A 77 2.51 -14.00 10.73
CA GLU A 77 1.49 -13.70 11.73
C GLU A 77 1.74 -12.33 12.33
N GLY A 78 0.67 -11.57 12.53
CA GLY A 78 0.71 -10.29 13.20
C GLY A 78 0.03 -9.18 12.43
N ILE A 79 -0.06 -8.03 13.07
CA ILE A 79 -0.69 -6.84 12.53
C ILE A 79 0.32 -5.73 12.33
N VAL A 80 0.07 -4.89 11.33
CA VAL A 80 0.90 -3.71 11.04
C VAL A 80 0.04 -2.48 11.32
N PRO A 81 0.41 -1.64 12.30
CA PRO A 81 -0.28 -0.38 12.53
C PRO A 81 -0.07 0.57 11.36
N ARG A 82 -1.16 1.10 10.83
CA ARG A 82 -1.15 2.06 9.72
C ARG A 82 -2.03 3.26 10.07
N HIS A 83 -1.67 4.43 9.57
CA HIS A 83 -2.52 5.61 9.72
C HIS A 83 -3.79 5.42 8.91
N ALA A 84 -4.95 5.72 9.51
CA ALA A 84 -6.26 5.54 8.89
C ALA A 84 -6.48 6.48 7.69
N ARG A 85 -5.87 7.65 7.74
CA ARG A 85 -5.97 8.69 6.72
C ARG A 85 -4.62 9.34 6.53
N ILE A 86 -4.22 9.57 5.28
CA ILE A 86 -2.99 10.29 4.96
C ILE A 86 -3.25 11.28 3.83
N THR A 87 -2.46 12.33 3.79
CA THR A 87 -2.39 13.27 2.67
C THR A 87 -0.99 13.19 2.07
N VAL A 88 -0.93 12.98 0.77
CA VAL A 88 0.31 12.71 0.06
C VAL A 88 0.50 13.72 -1.06
N ASP A 89 1.68 14.35 -1.11
CA ASP A 89 2.14 15.10 -2.28
C ASP A 89 2.92 14.14 -3.18
N ALA A 90 2.66 14.20 -4.47
CA ALA A 90 3.31 13.34 -5.44
C ALA A 90 3.32 14.01 -6.81
N TYR A 91 3.84 13.31 -7.80
CA TYR A 91 3.84 13.74 -9.20
C TYR A 91 3.10 12.69 -10.04
N ASP A 92 2.41 13.17 -11.07
CA ASP A 92 1.78 12.29 -12.05
C ASP A 92 2.78 11.85 -13.14
N GLU A 93 2.30 11.06 -14.11
CA GLU A 93 3.13 10.54 -15.21
C GLU A 93 3.74 11.64 -16.09
N GLU A 94 3.12 12.81 -16.13
CA GLU A 94 3.56 13.95 -16.92
C GLU A 94 4.49 14.88 -16.14
N GLY A 95 4.78 14.55 -14.87
CA GLY A 95 5.62 15.36 -14.00
C GLY A 95 4.90 16.51 -13.32
N ASN A 96 3.57 16.55 -13.36
CA ASN A 96 2.80 17.58 -12.69
C ASN A 96 2.62 17.25 -11.21
N PRO A 97 2.84 18.20 -10.29
CA PRO A 97 2.60 17.95 -8.88
C PRO A 97 1.11 17.90 -8.56
N TYR A 98 0.74 17.03 -7.62
CA TYR A 98 -0.62 16.96 -7.12
C TYR A 98 -0.63 16.50 -5.67
N THR A 99 -1.75 16.75 -4.98
CA THR A 99 -1.97 16.33 -3.60
C THR A 99 -3.19 15.43 -3.57
N ILE A 100 -3.08 14.29 -2.89
CA ILE A 100 -4.18 13.33 -2.77
C ILE A 100 -4.38 12.95 -1.31
N ARG A 101 -5.65 12.83 -0.91
CA ARG A 101 -6.06 12.33 0.40
C ARG A 101 -6.62 10.93 0.21
N VAL A 102 -6.11 9.99 0.98
CA VAL A 102 -6.59 8.60 0.96
C VAL A 102 -6.85 8.12 2.38
N ARG A 103 -7.75 7.14 2.49
CA ARG A 103 -8.16 6.58 3.78
C ARG A 103 -8.44 5.09 3.68
N GLU A 104 -8.53 4.44 4.84
CA GLU A 104 -8.87 3.03 4.98
C GLU A 104 -7.92 2.14 4.18
N GLU A 105 -8.44 1.19 3.43
CA GLU A 105 -7.64 0.22 2.66
C GLU A 105 -6.66 0.89 1.70
N ILE A 106 -7.07 1.96 1.06
CA ILE A 106 -6.20 2.69 0.12
C ILE A 106 -5.04 3.34 0.87
N ALA A 107 -5.30 3.93 2.05
CA ALA A 107 -4.24 4.50 2.88
C ALA A 107 -3.25 3.42 3.33
N ILE A 108 -3.73 2.24 3.69
CA ILE A 108 -2.87 1.11 4.04
C ILE A 108 -1.99 0.73 2.84
N ALA A 109 -2.59 0.59 1.66
CA ALA A 109 -1.86 0.24 0.45
C ALA A 109 -0.78 1.27 0.11
N PHE A 110 -1.08 2.56 0.23
CA PHE A 110 -0.11 3.63 0.01
C PHE A 110 1.07 3.51 0.97
N GLN A 111 0.80 3.34 2.26
CA GLN A 111 1.85 3.22 3.28
C GLN A 111 2.71 1.97 3.07
N HIS A 112 2.07 0.84 2.72
CA HIS A 112 2.77 -0.41 2.41
C HIS A 112 3.73 -0.22 1.23
N GLU A 113 3.28 0.40 0.14
CA GLU A 113 4.11 0.63 -1.04
C GLU A 113 5.19 1.69 -0.79
N MET A 114 4.89 2.73 -0.01
CA MET A 114 5.90 3.72 0.38
C MET A 114 7.01 3.10 1.23
N ASP A 115 6.67 2.13 2.09
CA ASP A 115 7.67 1.37 2.83
C ASP A 115 8.62 0.64 1.89
N HIS A 116 8.11 0.02 0.83
CA HIS A 116 8.96 -0.64 -0.18
C HIS A 116 9.96 0.32 -0.80
N LEU A 117 9.59 1.56 -1.04
CA LEU A 117 10.49 2.57 -1.59
C LEU A 117 11.67 2.84 -0.65
N ASP A 118 11.49 2.62 0.65
CA ASP A 118 12.50 2.80 1.68
C ASP A 118 13.14 1.48 2.12
N GLY A 119 12.87 0.39 1.41
CA GLY A 119 13.42 -0.93 1.71
C GLY A 119 12.78 -1.62 2.90
N ILE A 120 11.60 -1.19 3.32
CA ILE A 120 10.87 -1.75 4.46
C ILE A 120 9.79 -2.71 3.96
N LEU A 121 9.79 -3.93 4.50
CA LEU A 121 8.75 -4.93 4.25
C LEU A 121 7.78 -4.96 5.45
N PHE A 122 6.53 -5.37 5.21
CA PHE A 122 5.53 -5.33 6.28
C PHE A 122 5.91 -6.13 7.54
N PRO A 123 6.63 -7.28 7.46
CA PRO A 123 7.05 -7.98 8.68
C PRO A 123 7.98 -7.16 9.57
N ASP A 124 8.71 -6.20 9.01
CA ASP A 124 9.60 -5.33 9.78
C ASP A 124 8.83 -4.42 10.74
N ARG A 125 7.55 -4.20 10.49
CA ARG A 125 6.67 -3.36 11.30
C ARG A 125 5.83 -4.14 12.30
N ILE A 126 5.91 -5.46 12.29
CA ILE A 126 5.23 -6.32 13.26
C ILE A 126 6.10 -6.43 14.50
N ASP A 127 5.50 -6.22 15.68
CA ASP A 127 6.21 -6.42 16.94
C ASP A 127 6.60 -7.89 17.09
N LYS A 128 7.89 -8.15 17.23
CA LYS A 128 8.43 -9.52 17.27
C LYS A 128 8.06 -10.26 18.54
N LYS A 129 7.87 -9.54 19.65
CA LYS A 129 7.52 -10.13 20.94
C LYS A 129 6.02 -10.31 21.10
N ASN A 130 5.25 -9.43 20.52
CA ASN A 130 3.80 -9.45 20.53
C ASN A 130 3.24 -9.03 19.18
N PRO A 131 3.02 -9.99 18.25
CA PRO A 131 2.55 -9.67 16.90
C PRO A 131 1.22 -8.93 16.82
N PHE A 132 0.41 -8.97 17.89
CA PHE A 132 -0.89 -8.30 17.96
C PHE A 132 -0.89 -7.17 18.99
N LYS A 133 0.28 -6.59 19.26
CA LYS A 133 0.45 -5.52 20.22
C LYS A 133 -0.47 -4.34 19.92
N ASP A 134 -1.15 -3.85 20.97
CA ASP A 134 -2.03 -2.68 20.93
C ASP A 134 -3.22 -2.79 19.95
N ALA A 135 -3.58 -4.01 19.53
CA ALA A 135 -4.72 -4.23 18.64
C ALA A 135 -6.01 -3.59 19.17
N GLU A 136 -6.22 -3.61 20.49
CA GLU A 136 -7.37 -3.02 21.14
C GLU A 136 -7.41 -1.49 21.08
N LEU A 137 -6.29 -0.84 20.77
CA LEU A 137 -6.19 0.61 20.64
C LEU A 137 -6.38 1.08 19.19
N MET A 138 -6.57 0.14 18.26
CA MET A 138 -6.67 0.41 16.84
C MET A 138 -7.95 -0.17 16.26
N ARG A 139 -8.34 0.33 15.10
CA ARG A 139 -9.53 -0.17 14.39
C ARG A 139 -9.12 -1.24 13.38
N GLU A 140 -9.76 -2.38 13.45
CA GLU A 140 -9.61 -3.46 12.46
C GLU A 140 -10.43 -3.17 11.21
N ILE A 141 -9.86 -3.44 10.06
CA ILE A 141 -10.57 -3.37 8.79
C ILE A 141 -10.40 -4.65 7.96
#